data_91b30cd3519e323bdad20dc814de3417
#
_entry.id   91b30cd3519e323bdad20dc814de3417
#
_cell.length_a   1.000
_cell.length_b   1.000
_cell.length_c   1.000
_cell.angle_alpha   90.00
_cell.angle_beta   90.00
_cell.angle_gamma   90.00
#
_symmetry.space_group_name_H-M   'P 1'
#
loop_
_entity.id
_entity.type
_entity.pdbx_description
1 polymer ?
#
loop_
_entity_poly.entity_id
_entity_poly.type
_entity_poly.pdbx_seq_one_letter_code
_entity_poly.pdbx_strand_id
1 'polypeptide(L)'
;MQVGTQPASVELPINLVMSKELLVVGSFRSAHVIQPALDLAASGRINLKPSISAVYPFAKFQEAMDAAVTKDRVIKIQVEQESVV
;
A
#
# COMPACT_ATOMS: atom_id res chain seq x y z
N MET A 1 -12.04 -2.42 -10.49
CA MET A 1 -12.40 -1.87 -9.17
C MET A 1 -11.43 -0.77 -8.79
N GLN A 2 -11.94 0.35 -8.30
CA GLN A 2 -11.11 1.46 -7.80
C GLN A 2 -10.87 1.28 -6.29
N VAL A 3 -9.61 1.19 -5.88
CA VAL A 3 -9.24 0.96 -4.48
C VAL A 3 -8.45 2.12 -3.89
N GLY A 4 -7.55 2.74 -4.65
CA GLY A 4 -6.72 3.85 -4.17
C GLY A 4 -7.41 5.20 -4.29
N THR A 5 -6.95 6.17 -3.50
CA THR A 5 -7.41 7.55 -3.57
C THR A 5 -6.55 8.34 -4.55
N GLN A 6 -7.18 9.07 -5.45
CA GLN A 6 -6.48 9.99 -6.34
C GLN A 6 -6.47 11.40 -5.75
N PRO A 7 -5.42 12.21 -6.00
CA PRO A 7 -5.32 13.55 -5.42
C PRO A 7 -6.33 14.53 -5.98
N ALA A 8 -6.90 14.26 -7.16
CA ALA A 8 -7.86 15.12 -7.84
C ALA A 8 -8.79 14.27 -8.70
N SER A 9 -9.70 14.94 -9.40
CA SER A 9 -10.55 14.29 -10.39
C SER A 9 -9.70 13.66 -11.50
N VAL A 10 -10.12 12.48 -11.95
CA VAL A 10 -9.42 11.73 -12.98
C VAL A 10 -10.35 11.56 -14.18
N GLU A 11 -9.82 11.75 -15.38
CA GLU A 11 -10.57 11.47 -16.59
C GLU A 11 -10.75 9.97 -16.77
N LEU A 12 -11.98 9.56 -17.15
CA LEU A 12 -12.31 8.17 -17.37
C LEU A 12 -12.83 8.01 -18.79
N PRO A 13 -12.32 7.07 -19.61
CA PRO A 13 -12.80 6.82 -20.96
C PRO A 13 -14.16 6.11 -20.93
N ILE A 14 -15.22 6.85 -20.65
CA ILE A 14 -16.54 6.28 -20.38
C ILE A 14 -17.13 5.50 -21.58
N ASN A 15 -16.82 5.93 -22.81
CA ASN A 15 -17.27 5.21 -24.00
C ASN A 15 -16.61 3.84 -24.11
N LEU A 16 -15.37 3.71 -23.66
CA LEU A 16 -14.66 2.43 -23.63
C LEU A 16 -15.27 1.49 -22.58
N VAL A 17 -15.67 2.05 -21.43
CA VAL A 17 -16.39 1.30 -20.39
C VAL A 17 -17.68 0.73 -20.95
N MET A 18 -18.43 1.55 -21.70
CA MET A 18 -19.67 1.12 -22.33
C MET A 18 -19.42 0.06 -23.41
N SER A 19 -18.50 0.32 -24.35
CA SER A 19 -18.28 -0.57 -25.50
C SER A 19 -17.73 -1.94 -25.11
N LYS A 20 -17.00 -2.00 -24.01
CA LYS A 20 -16.47 -3.27 -23.46
C LYS A 20 -17.38 -3.88 -22.39
N GLU A 21 -18.52 -3.28 -22.13
CA GLU A 21 -19.47 -3.73 -21.10
C GLU A 21 -18.80 -3.95 -19.74
N LEU A 22 -17.97 -2.98 -19.32
CA LEU A 22 -17.23 -3.07 -18.06
C LEU A 22 -18.08 -2.61 -16.87
N LEU A 23 -17.83 -3.20 -15.72
CA LEU A 23 -18.38 -2.77 -14.44
C LEU A 23 -17.31 -2.01 -13.67
N VAL A 24 -17.60 -0.75 -13.32
CA VAL A 24 -16.70 0.08 -12.52
C VAL A 24 -17.31 0.26 -11.13
N VAL A 25 -16.61 -0.19 -10.12
CA VAL A 25 -17.02 -0.09 -8.71
C VAL A 25 -15.88 0.42 -7.86
N GLY A 26 -16.22 1.07 -6.75
CA GLY A 26 -15.24 1.53 -5.78
C GLY A 26 -15.22 0.65 -4.55
N SER A 27 -14.09 0.63 -3.88
CA SER A 27 -13.94 0.05 -2.56
C SER A 27 -13.23 1.07 -1.67
N PHE A 28 -13.80 1.35 -0.51
CA PHE A 28 -13.28 2.38 0.39
C PHE A 28 -12.85 1.78 1.71
N ARG A 29 -11.55 1.87 1.98
CA ARG A 29 -10.92 1.43 3.24
C ARG A 29 -11.23 -0.03 3.57
N SER A 30 -11.38 -0.32 4.85
CA SER A 30 -11.58 -1.67 5.36
C SER A 30 -12.68 -1.69 6.41
N ALA A 31 -13.40 -2.80 6.48
CA ALA A 31 -14.41 -3.03 7.51
C ALA A 31 -14.18 -4.39 8.15
N HIS A 32 -13.91 -4.40 9.46
CA HIS A 32 -13.75 -5.61 10.27
C HIS A 32 -12.71 -6.61 9.75
N VAL A 33 -11.65 -6.13 9.08
CA VAL A 33 -10.64 -7.01 8.46
C VAL A 33 -9.27 -6.94 9.15
N ILE A 34 -9.08 -6.02 10.11
CA ILE A 34 -7.79 -5.85 10.80
C ILE A 34 -7.42 -7.11 11.58
N GLN A 35 -8.34 -7.63 12.41
CA GLN A 35 -8.06 -8.81 13.20
C GLN A 35 -7.84 -10.06 12.33
N PRO A 36 -8.67 -10.36 11.31
CA PRO A 36 -8.37 -11.44 10.39
C PRO A 36 -7.01 -11.32 9.69
N ALA A 37 -6.59 -10.11 9.31
CA ALA A 37 -5.29 -9.87 8.70
C ALA A 37 -4.14 -10.19 9.67
N LEU A 38 -4.25 -9.77 10.93
CA LEU A 38 -3.29 -10.08 11.98
C LEU A 38 -3.20 -11.59 12.23
N ASP A 39 -4.34 -12.26 12.28
CA ASP A 39 -4.41 -13.70 12.49
C ASP A 39 -3.72 -14.47 11.35
N LEU A 40 -3.95 -14.05 10.10
CA LEU A 40 -3.28 -14.64 8.95
C LEU A 40 -1.76 -14.46 9.01
N ALA A 41 -1.31 -13.27 9.37
CA ALA A 41 0.12 -13.00 9.52
C ALA A 41 0.74 -13.84 10.64
N ALA A 42 0.06 -13.92 11.79
CA ALA A 42 0.54 -14.67 12.95
C ALA A 42 0.55 -16.18 12.70
N SER A 43 -0.37 -16.69 11.90
CA SER A 43 -0.47 -18.12 11.58
C SER A 43 0.64 -18.63 10.64
N GLY A 44 1.38 -17.74 10.01
CA GLY A 44 2.40 -18.09 9.02
C GLY A 44 1.85 -18.44 7.65
N ARG A 45 0.55 -18.30 7.42
CA ARG A 45 -0.07 -18.58 6.11
C ARG A 45 0.32 -17.59 5.03
N ILE A 46 0.69 -16.38 5.43
CA ILE A 46 1.20 -15.35 4.54
C ILE A 46 2.56 -14.88 5.02
N ASN A 47 3.45 -14.60 4.09
CA ASN A 47 4.78 -14.09 4.40
C ASN A 47 4.84 -12.62 3.97
N LEU A 48 4.86 -11.71 4.94
CA LEU A 48 4.88 -10.27 4.69
C LEU A 48 6.29 -9.71 4.50
N LYS A 49 7.32 -10.43 4.94
CA LYS A 49 8.71 -9.94 4.89
C LYS A 49 9.16 -9.53 3.48
N PRO A 50 8.84 -10.27 2.41
CA PRO A 50 9.21 -9.86 1.06
C PRO A 50 8.60 -8.53 0.61
N SER A 51 7.52 -8.07 1.27
CA SER A 51 6.89 -6.78 0.98
C SER A 51 7.69 -5.60 1.53
N ILE A 52 8.59 -5.85 2.49
CA ILE A 52 9.43 -4.80 3.08
C ILE A 52 10.65 -4.62 2.17
N SER A 53 10.70 -3.52 1.44
CA SER A 53 11.77 -3.24 0.48
C SER A 53 13.06 -2.83 1.16
N ALA A 54 12.96 -2.00 2.21
CA ALA A 54 14.10 -1.55 2.99
C ALA A 54 13.66 -1.05 4.37
N VAL A 55 14.56 -1.13 5.32
CA VAL A 55 14.40 -0.58 6.67
C VAL A 55 15.52 0.43 6.90
N TYR A 56 15.16 1.65 7.29
CA TYR A 56 16.11 2.72 7.58
C TYR A 56 16.09 3.06 9.05
N PRO A 57 17.24 3.37 9.67
CA PRO A 57 17.24 3.93 11.01
C PRO A 57 16.62 5.33 11.01
N PHE A 58 16.06 5.75 12.13
CA PHE A 58 15.43 7.07 12.23
C PHE A 58 16.35 8.22 11.82
N ALA A 59 17.65 8.10 12.14
CA ALA A 59 18.64 9.09 11.73
C ALA A 59 18.71 9.32 10.22
N LYS A 60 18.27 8.35 9.42
CA LYS A 60 18.22 8.42 7.95
C LYS A 60 16.80 8.60 7.42
N PHE A 61 15.95 9.24 8.19
CA PHE A 61 14.54 9.44 7.84
C PHE A 61 14.37 10.08 6.45
N GLN A 62 15.17 11.10 6.13
CA GLN A 62 15.06 11.77 4.84
C GLN A 62 15.38 10.82 3.68
N GLU A 63 16.39 9.99 3.82
CA GLU A 63 16.71 8.98 2.81
C GLU A 63 15.55 8.00 2.63
N ALA A 64 14.91 7.60 3.72
CA ALA A 64 13.75 6.72 3.68
C ALA A 64 12.57 7.36 2.91
N MET A 65 12.29 8.64 3.17
CA MET A 65 11.24 9.39 2.48
C MET A 65 11.54 9.51 1.00
N ASP A 66 12.78 9.81 0.64
CA ASP A 66 13.19 9.93 -0.76
C ASP A 66 13.02 8.59 -1.50
N ALA A 67 13.42 7.49 -0.86
CA ALA A 67 13.25 6.15 -1.42
C ALA A 67 11.78 5.80 -1.64
N ALA A 68 10.90 6.16 -0.70
CA ALA A 68 9.48 5.90 -0.80
C ALA A 68 8.82 6.71 -1.92
N VAL A 69 9.26 7.95 -2.14
CA VAL A 69 8.71 8.85 -3.17
C VAL A 69 9.12 8.40 -4.58
N THR A 70 10.35 7.93 -4.77
CA THR A 70 10.83 7.50 -6.08
C THR A 70 10.07 6.30 -6.63
N LYS A 71 9.53 5.45 -5.76
CA LYS A 71 8.72 4.28 -6.12
C LYS A 71 9.40 3.29 -7.08
N ASP A 72 10.72 3.36 -7.19
CA ASP A 72 11.47 2.43 -8.01
C ASP A 72 11.83 1.19 -7.19
N ARG A 73 11.28 0.03 -7.59
CA ARG A 73 11.50 -1.27 -6.92
C ARG A 73 11.16 -1.24 -5.43
N VAL A 74 10.20 -0.42 -5.05
CA VAL A 74 9.81 -0.22 -3.65
C VAL A 74 8.35 -0.61 -3.46
N ILE A 75 8.09 -1.49 -2.52
CA ILE A 75 6.75 -1.85 -2.06
C ILE A 75 6.47 -1.16 -0.74
N LYS A 76 7.34 -1.37 0.26
CA LYS A 76 7.17 -0.81 1.59
C LYS A 76 8.52 -0.40 2.16
N ILE A 77 8.62 0.85 2.60
CA ILE A 77 9.76 1.37 3.34
C ILE A 77 9.36 1.50 4.82
N GLN A 78 10.22 1.05 5.70
CA GLN A 78 10.03 1.19 7.15
C GLN A 78 11.16 2.02 7.75
N VAL A 79 10.82 2.74 8.81
CA VAL A 79 11.78 3.48 9.62
C VAL A 79 11.79 2.87 11.00
N GLU A 80 12.96 2.45 11.45
CA GLU A 80 13.15 1.82 12.74
C GLU A 80 13.51 2.87 13.77
N GLN A 81 12.76 2.90 14.86
CA GLN A 81 13.05 3.75 16.00
C GLN A 81 14.09 3.06 16.89
N GLU A 82 14.99 3.85 17.46
CA GLU A 82 15.90 3.30 18.44
C GLU A 82 15.11 2.83 19.67
N SER A 83 15.51 1.67 20.17
CA SER A 83 14.93 1.15 21.41
C SER A 83 15.34 2.05 22.57
N VAL A 84 14.38 2.70 23.21
CA VAL A 84 14.59 3.46 24.44
C VAL A 84 14.46 2.47 25.58
N VAL A 85 15.56 2.18 26.21
CA VAL A 85 15.62 1.28 27.35
C VAL A 85 15.46 2.07 28.65
#